data_0c03692cdc46f0c389828268ef2b46c8
#
_entry.id   0c03692cdc46f0c389828268ef2b46c8
#
_cell.length_a   1.000
_cell.length_b   1.000
_cell.length_c   1.000
_cell.angle_alpha   90.00
_cell.angle_beta   90.00
_cell.angle_gamma   90.00
#
_symmetry.space_group_name_H-M   'P 1'
#
loop_
_entity.id
_entity.type
_entity.pdbx_description
1 polymer ?
#
loop_
_entity_poly.entity_id
_entity_poly.type
_entity_poly.pdbx_seq_one_letter_code
_entity_poly.pdbx_strand_id
1 'polypeptide(L)'
;KYILAAVLGFAAAACNTDGCLDNQSSLPKAGLFSSATGNAITLSNIEISGVGAPGDSVLVAPGTAVSEVYLPMRSTKQSTAWRFRYDQEGLEGLDDIVTFDYESQPFFASEECGAMYNYRITRCTTTYNLIDSVVVADSLITNTDRLRIKIYFRTAQTPETPDTPDEQG
;
A
#
# COMPACT_ATOMS: atom_id res chain seq x y z
N LYS A 1 -42.32 18.59 -54.03
CA LYS A 1 -42.29 17.69 -52.85
C LYS A 1 -40.83 17.60 -52.44
N TYR A 2 -40.42 18.43 -51.48
CA TYR A 2 -39.09 18.42 -50.95
C TYR A 2 -39.13 17.76 -49.60
N ILE A 3 -38.47 16.59 -49.46
CA ILE A 3 -38.29 15.90 -48.18
C ILE A 3 -37.03 16.50 -47.57
N LEU A 4 -37.21 17.29 -46.51
CA LEU A 4 -36.12 17.87 -45.73
C LEU A 4 -35.69 16.78 -44.77
N ALA A 5 -34.55 16.14 -45.04
CA ALA A 5 -33.92 15.21 -44.14
C ALA A 5 -33.16 16.01 -43.09
N ALA A 6 -33.70 16.14 -41.89
CA ALA A 6 -33.02 16.67 -40.72
C ALA A 6 -32.04 15.62 -40.21
N VAL A 7 -30.78 15.81 -40.48
CA VAL A 7 -29.70 15.05 -39.85
C VAL A 7 -29.47 15.63 -38.44
N LEU A 8 -30.03 14.94 -37.44
CA LEU A 8 -29.74 15.23 -36.03
C LEU A 8 -28.33 14.67 -35.73
N GLY A 9 -27.35 15.55 -35.78
CA GLY A 9 -26.00 15.23 -35.31
C GLY A 9 -26.03 15.05 -33.77
N PHE A 10 -25.99 13.81 -33.33
CA PHE A 10 -25.66 13.49 -31.93
C PHE A 10 -24.18 13.88 -31.70
N ALA A 11 -23.94 15.03 -31.10
CA ALA A 11 -22.70 15.33 -30.48
C ALA A 11 -22.59 14.43 -29.25
N ALA A 12 -21.94 13.28 -29.39
CA ALA A 12 -21.49 12.50 -28.28
C ALA A 12 -20.41 13.37 -27.57
N ALA A 13 -20.81 14.07 -26.51
CA ALA A 13 -19.86 14.61 -25.56
C ALA A 13 -19.18 13.39 -24.92
N ALA A 14 -18.03 13.00 -25.49
CA ALA A 14 -17.13 12.08 -24.84
C ALA A 14 -16.65 12.78 -23.56
N CYS A 15 -17.25 12.43 -22.43
CA CYS A 15 -16.66 12.73 -21.13
C CYS A 15 -15.31 12.03 -21.12
N ASN A 16 -14.24 12.78 -21.27
CA ASN A 16 -12.88 12.31 -21.14
C ASN A 16 -12.66 12.06 -19.64
N THR A 17 -12.86 10.83 -19.19
CA THR A 17 -12.64 10.41 -17.78
C THR A 17 -11.16 10.16 -17.49
N ASP A 18 -10.27 10.33 -18.47
CA ASP A 18 -8.85 10.04 -18.35
C ASP A 18 -8.13 10.99 -17.37
N GLY A 19 -8.67 12.19 -17.13
CA GLY A 19 -8.06 13.17 -16.22
C GLY A 19 -8.10 12.79 -14.74
N CYS A 20 -8.99 11.87 -14.33
CA CYS A 20 -9.11 11.45 -12.93
C CYS A 20 -8.33 10.17 -12.60
N LEU A 21 -7.89 9.40 -13.60
CA LEU A 21 -7.14 8.16 -13.37
C LEU A 21 -5.76 8.42 -12.77
N ASP A 22 -5.09 9.48 -13.20
CA ASP A 22 -3.78 9.88 -12.68
C ASP A 22 -3.86 10.60 -11.31
N ASN A 23 -5.05 11.03 -10.90
CA ASN A 23 -5.30 11.78 -9.67
C ASN A 23 -6.02 10.97 -8.59
N GLN A 24 -5.98 9.65 -8.67
CA GLN A 24 -6.57 8.81 -7.64
C GLN A 24 -5.92 9.07 -6.29
N SER A 25 -6.69 8.80 -5.23
CA SER A 25 -6.38 9.03 -3.83
C SER A 25 -4.90 8.83 -3.50
N SER A 26 -4.34 9.76 -2.74
CA SER A 26 -2.97 9.62 -2.21
C SER A 26 -2.86 8.33 -1.40
N LEU A 27 -2.22 7.31 -1.98
CA LEU A 27 -2.08 5.98 -1.40
C LEU A 27 -0.64 5.78 -0.92
N PRO A 28 -0.40 5.62 0.38
CA PRO A 28 0.93 5.27 0.86
C PRO A 28 1.32 3.87 0.35
N LYS A 29 2.39 3.81 -0.43
CA LYS A 29 3.00 2.56 -0.86
C LYS A 29 4.01 2.11 0.17
N ALA A 30 3.84 0.89 0.70
CA ALA A 30 4.75 0.23 1.61
C ALA A 30 5.45 -0.92 0.89
N GLY A 31 6.77 -1.03 1.06
CA GLY A 31 7.58 -2.17 0.62
C GLY A 31 7.96 -3.06 1.79
N LEU A 32 8.11 -4.35 1.53
CA LEU A 32 8.47 -5.36 2.51
C LEU A 32 9.96 -5.69 2.39
N PHE A 33 10.66 -5.69 3.52
CA PHE A 33 12.10 -5.86 3.59
C PHE A 33 12.48 -6.85 4.69
N SER A 34 13.64 -7.51 4.52
CA SER A 34 14.27 -8.29 5.58
C SER A 34 15.02 -7.36 6.54
N SER A 35 14.77 -7.47 7.83
CA SER A 35 15.55 -6.73 8.82
C SER A 35 17.01 -7.23 8.92
N ALA A 36 17.24 -8.49 8.57
CA ALA A 36 18.58 -9.11 8.63
C ALA A 36 19.48 -8.63 7.50
N THR A 37 18.95 -8.45 6.28
CA THR A 37 19.76 -8.11 5.09
C THR A 37 19.50 -6.71 4.55
N GLY A 38 18.38 -6.09 4.92
CA GLY A 38 17.92 -4.83 4.34
C GLY A 38 17.36 -4.94 2.92
N ASN A 39 17.35 -6.13 2.33
CA ASN A 39 16.86 -6.37 0.97
C ASN A 39 15.34 -6.46 0.93
N ALA A 40 14.75 -6.11 -0.22
CA ALA A 40 13.33 -6.34 -0.46
C ALA A 40 13.02 -7.84 -0.45
N ILE A 41 11.87 -8.20 0.14
CA ILE A 41 11.39 -9.58 0.21
C ILE A 41 9.99 -9.69 -0.36
N THR A 42 9.64 -10.90 -0.75
CA THR A 42 8.28 -11.27 -1.14
C THR A 42 7.73 -12.26 -0.11
N LEU A 43 6.55 -11.97 0.42
CA LEU A 43 5.83 -12.84 1.34
C LEU A 43 4.57 -13.36 0.64
N SER A 44 4.23 -14.64 0.84
CA SER A 44 3.00 -15.26 0.30
C SER A 44 2.08 -15.79 1.41
N ASN A 45 2.63 -16.02 2.61
CA ASN A 45 1.87 -16.57 3.74
C ASN A 45 1.45 -15.46 4.72
N ILE A 46 0.89 -14.37 4.16
CA ILE A 46 0.46 -13.22 4.93
C ILE A 46 -0.89 -12.72 4.44
N GLU A 47 -1.75 -12.33 5.37
CA GLU A 47 -2.95 -11.55 5.10
C GLU A 47 -2.72 -10.13 5.60
N ILE A 48 -3.09 -9.14 4.79
CA ILE A 48 -3.07 -7.73 5.20
C ILE A 48 -4.51 -7.22 5.14
N SER A 49 -5.04 -6.78 6.27
CA SER A 49 -6.43 -6.33 6.40
C SER A 49 -6.55 -5.04 7.23
N GLY A 50 -7.62 -4.27 6.98
CA GLY A 50 -7.89 -3.02 7.69
C GLY A 50 -8.54 -3.26 9.05
N VAL A 51 -7.95 -2.76 10.13
CA VAL A 51 -8.53 -2.86 11.47
C VAL A 51 -9.72 -1.92 11.60
N GLY A 52 -10.90 -2.47 11.97
CA GLY A 52 -12.14 -1.70 12.13
C GLY A 52 -12.64 -1.08 10.83
N ALA A 53 -12.24 -1.61 9.69
CA ALA A 53 -12.85 -1.31 8.41
C ALA A 53 -14.17 -2.10 8.25
N PRO A 54 -15.14 -1.62 7.46
CA PRO A 54 -16.33 -2.40 7.16
C PRO A 54 -15.93 -3.75 6.55
N GLY A 55 -16.31 -4.86 7.22
CA GLY A 55 -15.97 -6.22 6.78
C GLY A 55 -14.48 -6.55 6.87
N ASP A 56 -13.71 -5.88 7.73
CA ASP A 56 -12.25 -6.03 7.86
C ASP A 56 -11.59 -6.17 6.49
N SER A 57 -11.73 -5.13 5.65
CA SER A 57 -11.31 -5.13 4.24
C SER A 57 -9.94 -5.76 4.04
N VAL A 58 -9.90 -6.91 3.38
CA VAL A 58 -8.65 -7.62 3.05
C VAL A 58 -8.02 -6.96 1.82
N LEU A 59 -6.79 -6.47 1.96
CA LEU A 59 -5.97 -5.95 0.86
C LEU A 59 -5.14 -7.04 0.18
N VAL A 60 -4.60 -7.94 0.98
CA VAL A 60 -3.78 -9.07 0.54
C VAL A 60 -4.32 -10.32 1.20
N ALA A 61 -4.80 -11.28 0.40
CA ALA A 61 -5.24 -12.58 0.89
C ALA A 61 -4.05 -13.55 1.04
N PRO A 62 -4.11 -14.52 1.97
CA PRO A 62 -3.11 -15.56 2.10
C PRO A 62 -2.90 -16.29 0.76
N GLY A 63 -1.66 -16.67 0.46
CA GLY A 63 -1.28 -17.28 -0.80
C GLY A 63 -0.97 -16.28 -1.94
N THR A 64 -1.25 -15.00 -1.74
CA THR A 64 -0.87 -13.95 -2.69
C THR A 64 0.56 -13.49 -2.41
N ALA A 65 1.44 -13.61 -3.42
CA ALA A 65 2.80 -13.10 -3.31
C ALA A 65 2.81 -11.56 -3.31
N VAL A 66 3.36 -10.95 -2.27
CA VAL A 66 3.40 -9.50 -2.09
C VAL A 66 4.78 -9.04 -1.68
N SER A 67 5.31 -8.04 -2.37
CA SER A 67 6.54 -7.32 -2.01
C SER A 67 6.29 -5.84 -1.73
N GLU A 68 5.21 -5.30 -2.29
CA GLU A 68 4.74 -3.94 -2.08
C GLU A 68 3.21 -3.95 -1.91
N VAL A 69 2.69 -3.07 -1.08
CA VAL A 69 1.25 -2.93 -0.84
C VAL A 69 0.87 -1.47 -0.64
N TYR A 70 -0.28 -1.08 -1.16
CA TYR A 70 -0.89 0.20 -0.82
C TYR A 70 -1.70 0.07 0.47
N LEU A 71 -1.49 1.01 1.40
CA LEU A 71 -2.16 1.05 2.70
C LEU A 71 -3.09 2.27 2.77
N PRO A 72 -4.32 2.22 2.23
CA PRO A 72 -5.21 3.37 2.13
C PRO A 72 -5.47 4.07 3.45
N MET A 73 -5.43 5.40 3.46
CA MET A 73 -5.80 6.24 4.59
C MET A 73 -7.22 6.78 4.40
N ARG A 74 -7.89 7.14 5.50
CA ARG A 74 -9.25 7.66 5.49
C ARG A 74 -9.23 9.16 5.72
N SER A 75 -9.77 9.94 4.78
CA SER A 75 -9.81 11.41 4.88
C SER A 75 -10.60 11.94 6.08
N THR A 76 -11.56 11.15 6.58
CA THR A 76 -12.42 11.49 7.73
C THR A 76 -11.88 11.02 9.07
N LYS A 77 -10.70 10.41 9.11
CA LYS A 77 -10.03 9.91 10.31
C LYS A 77 -8.65 10.54 10.45
N GLN A 78 -8.10 10.48 11.65
CA GLN A 78 -6.74 10.91 11.97
C GLN A 78 -5.82 9.73 12.24
N SER A 79 -6.35 8.50 12.17
CA SER A 79 -5.60 7.27 12.38
C SER A 79 -6.18 6.13 11.55
N THR A 80 -5.30 5.25 11.07
CA THR A 80 -5.67 4.00 10.39
C THR A 80 -4.70 2.91 10.82
N ALA A 81 -5.23 1.73 11.09
CA ALA A 81 -4.44 0.56 11.49
C ALA A 81 -4.62 -0.57 10.49
N TRP A 82 -3.55 -1.30 10.25
CA TRP A 82 -3.47 -2.45 9.37
C TRP A 82 -2.97 -3.65 10.15
N ARG A 83 -3.70 -4.78 10.04
CA ARG A 83 -3.31 -6.05 10.62
C ARG A 83 -2.53 -6.86 9.58
N PHE A 84 -1.41 -7.41 10.01
CA PHE A 84 -0.59 -8.36 9.29
C PHE A 84 -0.71 -9.70 10.00
N ARG A 85 -1.53 -10.59 9.46
CA ARG A 85 -1.75 -11.94 9.99
C ARG A 85 -0.87 -12.91 9.20
N TYR A 86 -0.18 -13.78 9.90
CA TYR A 86 0.73 -14.75 9.31
C TYR A 86 0.05 -16.10 9.20
N ASP A 87 -0.09 -16.60 7.95
CA ASP A 87 -0.71 -17.89 7.64
C ASP A 87 0.38 -18.98 7.55
N GLN A 88 1.03 -19.23 8.68
CA GLN A 88 2.12 -20.19 8.81
C GLN A 88 2.02 -20.89 10.16
N GLU A 89 2.21 -22.23 10.16
CA GLU A 89 2.20 -23.06 11.36
C GLU A 89 3.19 -22.53 12.41
N GLY A 90 2.73 -22.42 13.64
CA GLY A 90 3.49 -21.91 14.78
C GLY A 90 3.53 -20.39 14.92
N LEU A 91 2.84 -19.65 14.05
CA LEU A 91 2.72 -18.19 14.13
C LEU A 91 1.29 -17.74 14.51
N GLU A 92 0.43 -18.66 14.93
CA GLU A 92 -0.95 -18.35 15.28
C GLU A 92 -1.00 -17.35 16.45
N GLY A 93 -1.72 -16.26 16.24
CA GLY A 93 -1.88 -15.21 17.25
C GLY A 93 -0.69 -14.24 17.37
N LEU A 94 0.33 -14.34 16.51
CA LEU A 94 1.44 -13.40 16.45
C LEU A 94 1.21 -12.27 15.43
N ASP A 95 -0.06 -11.90 15.20
CA ASP A 95 -0.40 -10.82 14.29
C ASP A 95 0.31 -9.52 14.65
N ASP A 96 0.80 -8.81 13.64
CA ASP A 96 1.27 -7.44 13.83
C ASP A 96 0.20 -6.43 13.44
N ILE A 97 0.14 -5.33 14.18
CA ILE A 97 -0.72 -4.19 13.87
C ILE A 97 0.19 -2.97 13.64
N VAL A 98 0.14 -2.43 12.44
CA VAL A 98 0.80 -1.16 12.09
C VAL A 98 -0.23 -0.06 12.10
N THR A 99 -0.02 0.96 12.92
CA THR A 99 -0.92 2.12 13.04
C THR A 99 -0.21 3.37 12.57
N PHE A 100 -0.87 4.13 11.71
CA PHE A 100 -0.45 5.45 11.26
C PHE A 100 -1.41 6.49 11.82
N ASP A 101 -0.86 7.47 12.54
CA ASP A 101 -1.55 8.72 12.86
C ASP A 101 -1.16 9.77 11.82
N TYR A 102 -2.12 10.55 11.33
CA TYR A 102 -1.89 11.49 10.25
C TYR A 102 -2.86 12.66 10.24
N GLU A 103 -2.49 13.71 9.53
CA GLU A 103 -3.33 14.84 9.19
C GLU A 103 -3.76 14.75 7.73
N SER A 104 -5.07 14.92 7.47
CA SER A 104 -5.63 14.99 6.12
C SER A 104 -5.61 16.43 5.63
N GLN A 105 -5.03 16.67 4.46
CA GLN A 105 -4.93 17.98 3.84
C GLN A 105 -5.72 17.96 2.52
N PRO A 106 -6.91 18.59 2.47
CA PRO A 106 -7.66 18.66 1.23
C PRO A 106 -6.94 19.55 0.22
N PHE A 107 -7.00 19.18 -1.05
CA PHE A 107 -6.56 20.00 -2.16
C PHE A 107 -7.53 19.85 -3.33
N PHE A 108 -7.63 20.88 -4.14
CA PHE A 108 -8.42 20.85 -5.36
C PHE A 108 -7.57 20.25 -6.49
N ALA A 109 -7.97 19.10 -6.99
CA ALA A 109 -7.22 18.38 -8.01
C ALA A 109 -7.54 18.93 -9.42
N SER A 110 -8.82 18.97 -9.79
CA SER A 110 -9.35 19.54 -11.02
C SER A 110 -10.88 19.73 -10.92
N GLU A 111 -11.49 20.39 -11.90
CA GLU A 111 -12.97 20.51 -11.95
C GLU A 111 -13.65 19.14 -12.10
N GLU A 112 -13.01 18.17 -12.76
CA GLU A 112 -13.55 16.84 -12.99
C GLU A 112 -13.37 15.92 -11.78
N CYS A 113 -12.23 16.03 -11.07
CA CYS A 113 -11.88 15.16 -9.93
C CYS A 113 -12.32 15.75 -8.58
N GLY A 114 -12.59 17.05 -8.53
CA GLY A 114 -13.02 17.72 -7.31
C GLY A 114 -11.93 17.81 -6.24
N ALA A 115 -12.32 17.73 -4.97
CA ALA A 115 -11.41 17.77 -3.84
C ALA A 115 -10.83 16.38 -3.56
N MET A 116 -9.53 16.32 -3.41
CA MET A 116 -8.75 15.14 -3.00
C MET A 116 -8.00 15.42 -1.71
N TYR A 117 -7.32 14.42 -1.19
CA TYR A 117 -6.59 14.55 0.08
C TYR A 117 -5.14 14.08 -0.06
N ASN A 118 -4.22 14.90 0.40
CA ASN A 118 -2.89 14.47 0.80
C ASN A 118 -2.91 14.12 2.28
N TYR A 119 -1.98 13.29 2.73
CA TYR A 119 -1.85 12.93 4.13
C TYR A 119 -0.43 13.22 4.61
N ARG A 120 -0.33 13.75 5.82
CA ARG A 120 0.94 13.90 6.51
C ARG A 120 0.98 12.92 7.67
N ILE A 121 1.79 11.88 7.58
CA ILE A 121 2.01 10.93 8.67
C ILE A 121 2.75 11.67 9.79
N THR A 122 2.17 11.67 10.98
CA THR A 122 2.72 12.29 12.18
C THR A 122 3.33 11.28 13.13
N ARG A 123 2.84 10.03 13.09
CA ARG A 123 3.30 8.94 13.93
C ARG A 123 3.06 7.59 13.25
N CYS A 124 3.97 6.65 13.51
CA CYS A 124 3.81 5.23 13.14
C CYS A 124 4.16 4.36 14.35
N THR A 125 3.33 3.36 14.63
CA THR A 125 3.56 2.36 15.69
C THR A 125 3.26 0.97 15.17
N THR A 126 3.93 -0.05 15.75
CA THR A 126 3.66 -1.47 15.45
C THR A 126 3.77 -2.31 16.73
N THR A 127 3.23 -3.54 16.71
CA THR A 127 3.25 -4.48 17.84
C THR A 127 4.57 -5.23 17.98
N TYR A 128 5.41 -5.26 16.96
CA TYR A 128 6.76 -5.86 16.97
C TYR A 128 6.83 -7.38 17.16
N ASN A 129 5.86 -8.17 16.69
CA ASN A 129 5.94 -9.63 16.70
C ASN A 129 6.92 -10.12 15.62
N LEU A 130 6.52 -10.16 14.35
CA LEU A 130 7.40 -10.47 13.21
C LEU A 130 7.91 -9.21 12.51
N ILE A 131 7.19 -8.10 12.59
CA ILE A 131 7.69 -6.81 12.16
C ILE A 131 8.77 -6.35 13.15
N ASP A 132 9.95 -6.11 12.64
CA ASP A 132 11.08 -5.56 13.40
C ASP A 132 11.00 -4.04 13.52
N SER A 133 10.75 -3.38 12.41
CA SER A 133 10.64 -1.92 12.36
C SER A 133 9.82 -1.44 11.16
N VAL A 134 9.30 -0.22 11.28
CA VAL A 134 8.62 0.49 10.19
C VAL A 134 9.28 1.85 10.03
N VAL A 135 9.75 2.14 8.83
CA VAL A 135 10.39 3.42 8.48
C VAL A 135 9.50 4.18 7.52
N VAL A 136 9.07 5.36 7.93
CA VAL A 136 8.38 6.32 7.07
C VAL A 136 9.46 7.17 6.38
N ALA A 137 9.81 6.81 5.14
CA ALA A 137 10.85 7.47 4.37
C ALA A 137 10.43 8.88 3.91
N ASP A 138 9.14 9.08 3.68
CA ASP A 138 8.54 10.37 3.40
C ASP A 138 7.18 10.45 4.07
N SER A 139 7.02 11.40 4.97
CA SER A 139 5.78 11.58 5.74
C SER A 139 4.66 12.23 4.93
N LEU A 140 4.98 12.93 3.84
CA LEU A 140 3.98 13.56 2.98
C LEU A 140 3.52 12.59 1.89
N ILE A 141 2.33 12.05 2.05
CA ILE A 141 1.68 11.17 1.09
C ILE A 141 0.87 12.02 0.12
N THR A 142 1.25 11.96 -1.15
CA THR A 142 0.59 12.61 -2.27
C THR A 142 0.12 11.57 -3.28
N ASN A 143 -0.53 11.97 -4.34
CA ASN A 143 -0.95 11.11 -5.46
C ASN A 143 0.21 10.57 -6.33
N THR A 144 1.46 10.80 -5.94
CA THR A 144 2.63 10.26 -6.66
C THR A 144 2.89 8.82 -6.23
N ASP A 145 2.95 7.90 -7.19
CA ASP A 145 3.26 6.49 -6.95
C ASP A 145 4.76 6.30 -6.68
N ARG A 146 5.13 6.25 -5.42
CA ARG A 146 6.49 5.92 -4.99
C ARG A 146 6.49 5.29 -3.61
N LEU A 147 7.51 4.50 -3.33
CA LEU A 147 7.71 3.87 -2.04
C LEU A 147 7.97 4.93 -0.96
N ARG A 148 7.09 4.98 0.05
CA ARG A 148 7.18 5.95 1.15
C ARG A 148 7.32 5.31 2.51
N ILE A 149 6.98 4.02 2.61
CA ILE A 149 7.02 3.24 3.84
C ILE A 149 7.83 1.99 3.59
N LYS A 150 8.72 1.64 4.52
CA LYS A 150 9.46 0.38 4.52
C LYS A 150 9.11 -0.39 5.78
N ILE A 151 8.64 -1.62 5.60
CA ILE A 151 8.31 -2.52 6.71
C ILE A 151 9.36 -3.63 6.73
N TYR A 152 10.11 -3.70 7.81
CA TYR A 152 11.16 -4.68 7.98
C TYR A 152 10.67 -5.86 8.82
N PHE A 153 10.80 -7.05 8.27
CA PHE A 153 10.40 -8.30 8.92
C PHE A 153 11.62 -9.04 9.44
N ARG A 154 11.48 -9.68 10.61
CA ARG A 154 12.45 -10.65 11.12
C ARG A 154 12.43 -11.88 10.25
N THR A 155 13.47 -12.05 9.43
CA THR A 155 13.67 -13.23 8.60
C THR A 155 14.80 -14.07 9.20
N ALA A 156 14.66 -15.41 9.15
CA ALA A 156 15.76 -16.29 9.49
C ALA A 156 16.92 -16.02 8.52
N GLN A 157 18.11 -15.78 9.04
CA GLN A 157 19.31 -15.76 8.21
C GLN A 157 19.55 -17.20 7.73
N THR A 158 19.54 -17.39 6.41
CA THR A 158 20.12 -18.64 5.85
C THR A 158 21.61 -18.58 6.18
N PRO A 159 22.17 -19.57 6.91
CA PRO A 159 23.61 -19.61 7.12
C PRO A 159 24.29 -19.61 5.75
N GLU A 160 25.13 -18.63 5.46
CA GLU A 160 26.03 -18.71 4.32
C GLU A 160 26.88 -19.96 4.53
N THR A 161 26.75 -20.93 3.63
CA THR A 161 27.66 -22.06 3.57
C THR A 161 29.05 -21.47 3.30
N PRO A 162 30.05 -21.66 4.16
CA PRO A 162 31.39 -21.16 3.87
C PRO A 162 31.85 -21.74 2.54
N ASP A 163 32.26 -20.87 1.61
CA ASP A 163 32.89 -21.30 0.37
C ASP A 163 34.06 -22.22 0.76
N THR A 164 33.94 -23.49 0.39
CA THR A 164 35.04 -24.45 0.51
C THR A 164 36.12 -23.96 -0.45
N PRO A 165 37.35 -23.63 0.04
CA PRO A 165 38.42 -23.23 -0.88
C PRO A 165 38.64 -24.38 -1.83
N ASP A 166 38.58 -24.13 -3.14
CA ASP A 166 38.98 -25.06 -4.18
C ASP A 166 40.41 -25.52 -3.91
N GLU A 167 40.54 -26.79 -3.50
CA GLU A 167 41.82 -27.48 -3.38
C GLU A 167 42.32 -27.72 -4.80
N GLN A 168 43.09 -26.76 -5.32
CA GLN A 168 43.86 -26.98 -6.53
C GLN A 168 45.07 -27.86 -6.21
N GLY A 169 44.91 -29.17 -6.58
CA GLY A 169 45.99 -30.13 -6.70
C GLY A 169 46.61 -30.10 -8.11
#